data_d60f85ae00e273491381e5152d7c4b71
#
_entry.id   d60f85ae00e273491381e5152d7c4b71
#
_cell.length_a   1.000
_cell.length_b   1.000
_cell.length_c   1.000
_cell.angle_alpha   90.00
_cell.angle_beta   90.00
_cell.angle_gamma   90.00
#
_symmetry.space_group_name_H-M   'P 1'
#
loop_
_entity.id
_entity.type
_entity.pdbx_description
1 polymer ?
#
loop_
_entity_poly.entity_id
_entity_poly.type
_entity_poly.pdbx_seq_one_letter_code
_entity_poly.pdbx_strand_id
1 'polypeptide(L)'
;MPRNVELDHDETMTPHVRSITLVRHGRTAYNVQHRLQGQIDIPLDEVGMWQVRQTASALRELYVDRHPEAACQLVVCSDLKRAAATAHAFADPLGLDVHPDVRVRERSFGDWEGIAVEELAKRFPEDYLSWAQFRGGELKYGAEPKQNVGRRGVEALNDCASKAGSDTDLYVFSHGAWISQTLQTLLGLSEVHGDFADILSMRNAHWVRLAPLELQGALRWRLVDYNHGPAIADTEQWEHPQL
;
A
#
# COMPACT_ATOMS: atom_id res chain seq x y z
N MET A 1 13.49 -35.00 43.57
CA MET A 1 13.07 -34.92 42.16
C MET A 1 12.55 -33.50 41.93
N PRO A 2 13.22 -32.67 41.15
CA PRO A 2 12.73 -31.34 40.85
C PRO A 2 11.59 -31.45 39.80
N ARG A 3 10.50 -30.75 40.08
CA ARG A 3 9.35 -30.65 39.16
C ARG A 3 9.76 -29.71 38.01
N ASN A 4 9.63 -30.15 36.77
CA ASN A 4 9.65 -29.29 35.60
C ASN A 4 8.51 -28.29 35.73
N VAL A 5 8.86 -27.02 35.75
CA VAL A 5 7.91 -25.93 35.52
C VAL A 5 7.74 -25.91 34.00
N GLU A 6 6.58 -26.31 33.50
CA GLU A 6 6.15 -26.00 32.15
C GLU A 6 6.05 -24.49 32.07
N LEU A 7 6.95 -23.90 31.30
CA LEU A 7 6.81 -22.53 30.84
C LEU A 7 5.61 -22.54 29.88
N ASP A 8 4.52 -21.91 30.31
CA ASP A 8 3.46 -21.49 29.40
C ASP A 8 4.13 -20.73 28.27
N HIS A 9 4.17 -21.34 27.10
CA HIS A 9 4.52 -20.66 25.87
C HIS A 9 3.37 -19.69 25.61
N ASP A 10 3.55 -18.44 26.00
CA ASP A 10 2.86 -17.31 25.42
C ASP A 10 2.86 -17.54 23.91
N GLU A 11 1.68 -17.60 23.29
CA GLU A 11 1.53 -17.81 21.85
C GLU A 11 2.20 -16.61 21.16
N THR A 12 3.51 -16.71 20.97
CA THR A 12 4.26 -15.80 20.12
C THR A 12 3.62 -15.87 18.73
N MET A 13 2.94 -14.79 18.34
CA MET A 13 2.21 -14.71 17.08
C MET A 13 3.17 -15.04 15.93
N THR A 14 3.16 -16.30 15.53
CA THR A 14 3.81 -16.74 14.30
C THR A 14 3.19 -15.97 13.15
N PRO A 15 3.97 -15.44 12.19
CA PRO A 15 3.40 -14.79 11.04
C PRO A 15 2.45 -15.75 10.33
N HIS A 16 1.19 -15.35 10.24
CA HIS A 16 0.15 -16.16 9.62
C HIS A 16 0.14 -16.02 8.09
N VAL A 17 1.07 -15.23 7.50
CA VAL A 17 1.20 -15.09 6.05
C VAL A 17 2.63 -15.28 5.58
N ARG A 18 2.79 -15.85 4.39
CA ARG A 18 4.09 -16.09 3.74
C ARG A 18 4.72 -14.80 3.22
N SER A 19 3.90 -13.86 2.73
CA SER A 19 4.34 -12.56 2.23
C SER A 19 3.21 -11.56 2.23
N ILE A 20 3.55 -10.27 2.19
CA ILE A 20 2.61 -9.17 1.91
C ILE A 20 3.08 -8.44 0.66
N THR A 21 2.18 -8.23 -0.30
CA THR A 21 2.40 -7.40 -1.47
C THR A 21 1.43 -6.22 -1.42
N LEU A 22 1.96 -5.00 -1.28
CA LEU A 22 1.15 -3.77 -1.29
C LEU A 22 1.23 -3.16 -2.68
N VAL A 23 0.09 -2.93 -3.33
CA VAL A 23 0.00 -2.47 -4.72
C VAL A 23 -0.69 -1.12 -4.75
N ARG A 24 -0.04 -0.11 -5.36
CA ARG A 24 -0.67 1.17 -5.61
C ARG A 24 -1.61 1.06 -6.81
N HIS A 25 -2.79 1.69 -6.73
CA HIS A 25 -3.73 1.76 -7.83
C HIS A 25 -3.11 2.32 -9.13
N GLY A 26 -3.69 2.00 -10.27
CA GLY A 26 -3.33 2.53 -11.58
C GLY A 26 -3.59 4.04 -11.71
N ARG A 27 -3.17 4.63 -12.84
CA ARG A 27 -3.31 6.06 -13.10
C ARG A 27 -4.78 6.51 -13.12
N THR A 28 -5.02 7.72 -12.66
CA THR A 28 -6.30 8.42 -12.72
C THR A 28 -6.13 9.78 -13.39
N ALA A 29 -7.23 10.42 -13.80
CA ALA A 29 -7.19 11.79 -14.33
C ALA A 29 -6.55 12.79 -13.34
N TYR A 30 -6.71 12.59 -12.03
CA TYR A 30 -6.09 13.46 -11.02
C TYR A 30 -4.57 13.27 -10.91
N ASN A 31 -4.05 12.07 -11.18
CA ASN A 31 -2.60 11.88 -11.28
C ASN A 31 -2.01 12.70 -12.43
N VAL A 32 -2.65 12.67 -13.63
CA VAL A 32 -2.25 13.46 -14.79
C VAL A 32 -2.34 14.96 -14.53
N GLN A 33 -3.37 15.40 -13.80
CA GLN A 33 -3.60 16.81 -13.45
C GLN A 33 -2.83 17.26 -12.22
N HIS A 34 -2.00 16.41 -11.62
CA HIS A 34 -1.28 16.69 -10.37
C HIS A 34 -2.18 17.22 -9.24
N ARG A 35 -3.40 16.65 -9.09
CA ARG A 35 -4.33 17.01 -8.03
C ARG A 35 -4.19 16.06 -6.84
N LEU A 36 -4.32 16.59 -5.62
CA LEU A 36 -4.44 15.77 -4.43
C LEU A 36 -5.76 15.01 -4.46
N GLN A 37 -5.70 13.68 -4.49
CA GLN A 37 -6.90 12.86 -4.58
C GLN A 37 -7.55 12.63 -3.23
N GLY A 38 -6.74 12.32 -2.21
CA GLY A 38 -7.23 11.93 -0.91
C GLY A 38 -8.29 10.83 -1.02
N GLN A 39 -9.44 11.06 -0.40
CA GLN A 39 -10.56 10.12 -0.42
C GLN A 39 -11.65 10.47 -1.45
N ILE A 40 -11.42 11.46 -2.33
CA ILE A 40 -12.29 11.66 -3.49
C ILE A 40 -12.28 10.39 -4.34
N ASP A 41 -13.48 9.88 -4.62
CA ASP A 41 -13.67 8.60 -5.28
C ASP A 41 -13.79 8.74 -6.80
N ILE A 42 -12.64 8.80 -7.49
CA ILE A 42 -12.57 8.84 -8.96
C ILE A 42 -12.05 7.51 -9.51
N PRO A 43 -12.49 7.11 -10.73
CA PRO A 43 -12.04 5.88 -11.38
C PRO A 43 -10.61 5.99 -11.93
N LEU A 44 -10.08 4.87 -12.37
CA LEU A 44 -8.91 4.82 -13.25
C LEU A 44 -9.24 5.47 -14.60
N ASP A 45 -8.23 6.06 -15.24
CA ASP A 45 -8.32 6.45 -16.65
C ASP A 45 -7.97 5.25 -17.58
N GLU A 46 -8.05 5.43 -18.89
CA GLU A 46 -7.80 4.37 -19.86
C GLU A 46 -6.38 3.80 -19.75
N VAL A 47 -5.38 4.67 -19.54
CA VAL A 47 -4.00 4.25 -19.33
C VAL A 47 -3.86 3.52 -17.99
N GLY A 48 -4.50 4.01 -16.94
CA GLY A 48 -4.54 3.32 -15.65
C GLY A 48 -5.16 1.92 -15.75
N MET A 49 -6.23 1.75 -16.50
CA MET A 49 -6.83 0.45 -16.78
C MET A 49 -5.89 -0.49 -17.54
N TRP A 50 -5.08 0.04 -18.46
CA TRP A 50 -4.05 -0.73 -19.14
C TRP A 50 -2.90 -1.07 -18.17
N GLN A 51 -2.40 -0.10 -17.39
CA GLN A 51 -1.34 -0.31 -16.40
C GLN A 51 -1.67 -1.43 -15.42
N VAL A 52 -2.89 -1.43 -14.86
CA VAL A 52 -3.27 -2.46 -13.87
C VAL A 52 -3.35 -3.86 -14.48
N ARG A 53 -3.72 -3.99 -15.76
CA ARG A 53 -3.66 -5.29 -16.45
C ARG A 53 -2.23 -5.79 -16.61
N GLN A 54 -1.26 -4.91 -16.95
CA GLN A 54 0.15 -5.29 -17.05
C GLN A 54 0.69 -5.73 -15.68
N THR A 55 0.38 -4.95 -14.63
CA THR A 55 0.77 -5.26 -13.25
C THR A 55 0.16 -6.57 -12.76
N ALA A 56 -1.13 -6.79 -13.01
CA ALA A 56 -1.81 -8.03 -12.64
C ALA A 56 -1.17 -9.27 -13.31
N SER A 57 -0.82 -9.16 -14.60
CA SER A 57 -0.12 -10.23 -15.32
C SER A 57 1.25 -10.51 -14.71
N ALA A 58 2.02 -9.46 -14.41
CA ALA A 58 3.35 -9.61 -13.81
C ALA A 58 3.29 -10.20 -12.38
N LEU A 59 2.37 -9.71 -11.55
CA LEU A 59 2.18 -10.25 -10.19
C LEU A 59 1.80 -11.73 -10.23
N ARG A 60 0.88 -12.11 -11.13
CA ARG A 60 0.49 -13.48 -11.34
C ARG A 60 1.68 -14.36 -11.77
N GLU A 61 2.42 -13.95 -12.80
CA GLU A 61 3.56 -14.69 -13.30
C GLU A 61 4.65 -14.87 -12.22
N LEU A 62 5.00 -13.78 -11.53
CA LEU A 62 6.11 -13.79 -10.58
C LEU A 62 5.79 -14.50 -9.26
N TYR A 63 4.56 -14.38 -8.77
CA TYR A 63 4.27 -14.77 -7.38
C TYR A 63 3.15 -15.81 -7.23
N VAL A 64 2.38 -16.10 -8.29
CA VAL A 64 1.35 -17.14 -8.28
C VAL A 64 1.78 -18.33 -9.11
N ASP A 65 2.01 -18.14 -10.42
CA ASP A 65 2.28 -19.24 -11.36
C ASP A 65 3.64 -19.92 -11.09
N ARG A 66 4.65 -19.17 -10.57
CA ARG A 66 5.97 -19.71 -10.20
C ARG A 66 6.03 -20.37 -8.83
N HIS A 67 4.96 -20.25 -8.06
CA HIS A 67 4.87 -20.75 -6.69
C HIS A 67 3.60 -21.59 -6.47
N PRO A 68 3.44 -22.72 -7.21
CA PRO A 68 2.25 -23.57 -7.10
C PRO A 68 2.09 -24.21 -5.72
N GLU A 69 3.15 -24.20 -4.90
CA GLU A 69 3.13 -24.59 -3.49
C GLU A 69 2.51 -23.53 -2.58
N ALA A 70 2.34 -22.30 -3.05
CA ALA A 70 1.62 -21.27 -2.32
C ALA A 70 0.14 -21.60 -2.34
N ALA A 71 -0.37 -22.10 -1.24
CA ALA A 71 -1.69 -22.71 -1.19
C ALA A 71 -2.81 -21.68 -1.35
N CYS A 72 -2.63 -20.45 -0.85
CA CYS A 72 -3.70 -19.45 -0.80
C CYS A 72 -3.22 -18.04 -1.15
N GLN A 73 -4.10 -17.27 -1.79
CA GLN A 73 -3.97 -15.83 -1.98
C GLN A 73 -5.14 -15.15 -1.28
N LEU A 74 -4.86 -14.16 -0.43
CA LEU A 74 -5.86 -13.29 0.18
C LEU A 74 -5.76 -11.91 -0.44
N VAL A 75 -6.85 -11.41 -1.01
CA VAL A 75 -6.89 -10.12 -1.68
C VAL A 75 -7.73 -9.13 -0.89
N VAL A 76 -7.11 -8.06 -0.42
CA VAL A 76 -7.73 -6.96 0.30
C VAL A 76 -7.57 -5.67 -0.51
N CYS A 77 -8.56 -4.79 -0.51
CA CYS A 77 -8.44 -3.51 -1.20
C CYS A 77 -9.10 -2.36 -0.44
N SER A 78 -8.65 -1.13 -0.73
CA SER A 78 -9.44 0.05 -0.45
C SER A 78 -10.75 -0.02 -1.25
N ASP A 79 -11.84 0.39 -0.63
CA ASP A 79 -13.16 0.47 -1.26
C ASP A 79 -13.29 1.63 -2.26
N LEU A 80 -12.27 2.49 -2.41
CA LEU A 80 -12.24 3.53 -3.45
C LEU A 80 -12.07 2.88 -4.83
N LYS A 81 -12.87 3.32 -5.80
CA LYS A 81 -13.02 2.73 -7.16
C LYS A 81 -11.69 2.41 -7.84
N ARG A 82 -10.72 3.32 -7.79
CA ARG A 82 -9.40 3.14 -8.42
C ARG A 82 -8.62 1.95 -7.83
N ALA A 83 -8.68 1.77 -6.51
CA ALA A 83 -8.01 0.66 -5.83
C ALA A 83 -8.78 -0.66 -6.01
N ALA A 84 -10.11 -0.62 -5.89
CA ALA A 84 -10.96 -1.77 -6.14
C ALA A 84 -10.81 -2.29 -7.59
N ALA A 85 -10.83 -1.39 -8.60
CA ALA A 85 -10.60 -1.78 -9.99
C ALA A 85 -9.20 -2.40 -10.22
N THR A 86 -8.18 -1.93 -9.49
CA THR A 86 -6.83 -2.51 -9.54
C THR A 86 -6.82 -3.91 -8.93
N ALA A 87 -7.51 -4.11 -7.80
CA ALA A 87 -7.64 -5.42 -7.15
C ALA A 87 -8.37 -6.43 -8.05
N HIS A 88 -9.51 -6.04 -8.62
CA HIS A 88 -10.27 -6.89 -9.53
C HIS A 88 -9.50 -7.29 -10.79
N ALA A 89 -8.66 -6.39 -11.34
CA ALA A 89 -7.81 -6.74 -12.48
C ALA A 89 -6.85 -7.91 -12.17
N PHE A 90 -6.42 -8.06 -10.91
CA PHE A 90 -5.60 -9.17 -10.45
C PHE A 90 -6.44 -10.39 -10.03
N ALA A 91 -7.48 -10.18 -9.24
CA ALA A 91 -8.22 -11.24 -8.56
C ALA A 91 -9.17 -12.01 -9.49
N ASP A 92 -9.94 -11.30 -10.36
CA ASP A 92 -10.98 -11.90 -11.18
C ASP A 92 -10.45 -13.01 -12.12
N PRO A 93 -9.31 -12.83 -12.84
CA PRO A 93 -8.75 -13.89 -13.67
C PRO A 93 -8.28 -15.13 -12.89
N LEU A 94 -8.09 -15.01 -11.58
CA LEU A 94 -7.69 -16.08 -10.67
C LEU A 94 -8.88 -16.71 -9.93
N GLY A 95 -10.09 -16.15 -10.09
CA GLY A 95 -11.29 -16.58 -9.36
C GLY A 95 -11.21 -16.31 -7.84
N LEU A 96 -10.47 -15.27 -7.43
CA LEU A 96 -10.29 -14.89 -6.02
C LEU A 96 -11.32 -13.83 -5.60
N ASP A 97 -11.78 -13.93 -4.35
CA ASP A 97 -12.62 -12.91 -3.74
C ASP A 97 -11.81 -11.68 -3.36
N VAL A 98 -12.39 -10.49 -3.55
CA VAL A 98 -11.80 -9.21 -3.16
C VAL A 98 -12.50 -8.68 -1.91
N HIS A 99 -11.74 -8.45 -0.84
CA HIS A 99 -12.24 -8.02 0.46
C HIS A 99 -11.98 -6.51 0.66
N PRO A 100 -13.01 -5.63 0.63
CA PRO A 100 -12.81 -4.21 0.87
C PRO A 100 -12.56 -3.94 2.37
N ASP A 101 -11.58 -3.06 2.66
CA ASP A 101 -11.28 -2.56 3.99
C ASP A 101 -11.04 -1.06 3.97
N VAL A 102 -11.86 -0.30 4.70
CA VAL A 102 -11.76 1.17 4.77
C VAL A 102 -10.46 1.65 5.44
N ARG A 103 -9.81 0.80 6.24
CA ARG A 103 -8.52 1.11 6.87
C ARG A 103 -7.36 1.21 5.88
N VAL A 104 -7.54 0.68 4.67
CA VAL A 104 -6.53 0.79 3.60
C VAL A 104 -6.87 1.88 2.57
N ARG A 105 -7.82 2.79 2.85
CA ARG A 105 -8.05 4.02 2.07
C ARG A 105 -6.83 4.93 2.08
N GLU A 106 -6.75 5.80 1.06
CA GLU A 106 -5.75 6.86 0.99
C GLU A 106 -5.83 7.79 2.21
N ARG A 107 -4.73 8.48 2.48
CA ARG A 107 -4.69 9.59 3.43
C ARG A 107 -5.71 10.64 3.01
N SER A 108 -6.56 11.10 3.93
CA SER A 108 -7.36 12.28 3.68
C SER A 108 -6.48 13.54 3.68
N PHE A 109 -6.73 14.43 2.70
CA PHE A 109 -6.09 15.74 2.63
C PHE A 109 -7.05 16.87 3.00
N GLY A 110 -8.26 16.56 3.51
CA GLY A 110 -9.25 17.52 3.94
C GLY A 110 -9.62 18.51 2.84
N ASP A 111 -9.62 19.79 3.13
CA ASP A 111 -10.01 20.88 2.20
C ASP A 111 -9.05 21.02 0.99
N TRP A 112 -7.91 20.32 0.99
CA TRP A 112 -6.99 20.32 -0.14
C TRP A 112 -7.30 19.27 -1.20
N GLU A 113 -8.23 18.36 -0.92
CA GLU A 113 -8.65 17.36 -1.88
C GLU A 113 -9.22 17.98 -3.16
N GLY A 114 -8.82 17.45 -4.31
CA GLY A 114 -9.22 17.95 -5.63
C GLY A 114 -8.45 19.17 -6.13
N ILE A 115 -7.65 19.84 -5.29
CA ILE A 115 -6.88 21.02 -5.70
C ILE A 115 -5.58 20.57 -6.37
N ALA A 116 -5.20 21.23 -7.48
CA ALA A 116 -3.92 20.99 -8.12
C ALA A 116 -2.76 21.51 -7.25
N VAL A 117 -1.65 20.77 -7.21
CA VAL A 117 -0.47 21.12 -6.40
C VAL A 117 0.05 22.52 -6.72
N GLU A 118 0.05 22.90 -8.02
CA GLU A 118 0.43 24.25 -8.43
C GLU A 118 -0.50 25.33 -7.86
N GLU A 119 -1.80 25.04 -7.78
CA GLU A 119 -2.79 25.97 -7.22
C GLU A 119 -2.64 26.10 -5.70
N LEU A 120 -2.32 24.98 -5.00
CA LEU A 120 -2.01 25.04 -3.56
C LEU A 120 -0.83 25.94 -3.28
N ALA A 121 0.23 25.86 -4.06
CA ALA A 121 1.42 26.71 -3.91
C ALA A 121 1.10 28.21 -4.10
N LYS A 122 0.12 28.54 -4.97
CA LYS A 122 -0.33 29.93 -5.20
C LYS A 122 -1.28 30.43 -4.11
N ARG A 123 -2.22 29.59 -3.67
CA ARG A 123 -3.26 29.97 -2.71
C ARG A 123 -2.79 29.95 -1.26
N PHE A 124 -1.88 29.02 -0.93
CA PHE A 124 -1.41 28.75 0.43
C PHE A 124 0.12 28.60 0.47
N PRO A 125 0.90 29.61 0.05
CA PRO A 125 2.34 29.44 -0.21
C PRO A 125 3.15 28.97 1.00
N GLU A 126 2.87 29.50 2.19
CA GLU A 126 3.58 29.13 3.41
C GLU A 126 3.22 27.70 3.86
N ASP A 127 1.93 27.36 3.82
CA ASP A 127 1.45 26.04 4.22
C ASP A 127 1.84 24.95 3.23
N TYR A 128 1.79 25.27 1.94
CA TYR A 128 2.30 24.41 0.90
C TYR A 128 3.80 24.13 1.09
N LEU A 129 4.61 25.16 1.37
CA LEU A 129 6.04 24.97 1.64
C LEU A 129 6.26 24.11 2.89
N SER A 130 5.49 24.33 3.95
CA SER A 130 5.52 23.55 5.17
C SER A 130 5.16 22.08 4.89
N TRP A 131 4.13 21.82 4.10
CA TRP A 131 3.75 20.47 3.67
C TRP A 131 4.84 19.81 2.81
N ALA A 132 5.35 20.51 1.79
CA ALA A 132 6.41 20.02 0.92
C ALA A 132 7.72 19.69 1.66
N GLN A 133 7.92 20.32 2.80
CA GLN A 133 9.04 20.05 3.73
C GLN A 133 8.67 19.09 4.88
N PHE A 134 7.56 18.35 4.75
CA PHE A 134 7.06 17.36 5.71
C PHE A 134 6.74 17.92 7.11
N ARG A 135 6.49 19.23 7.23
CA ARG A 135 6.25 19.94 8.50
C ARG A 135 4.77 20.11 8.85
N GLY A 136 3.85 19.55 8.06
CA GLY A 136 2.43 19.44 8.40
C GLY A 136 1.58 20.68 8.10
N GLY A 137 1.96 21.52 7.14
CA GLY A 137 1.17 22.71 6.75
C GLY A 137 -0.26 22.38 6.29
N GLU A 138 -0.51 21.17 5.82
CA GLU A 138 -1.81 20.68 5.40
C GLU A 138 -2.76 20.34 6.58
N LEU A 139 -2.22 20.12 7.77
CA LEU A 139 -3.01 19.63 8.92
C LEU A 139 -4.12 20.58 9.35
N LYS A 140 -3.90 21.90 9.25
CA LYS A 140 -4.92 22.89 9.60
C LYS A 140 -6.11 22.93 8.63
N TYR A 141 -6.00 22.25 7.49
CA TYR A 141 -7.07 22.08 6.50
C TYR A 141 -7.80 20.75 6.64
N GLY A 142 -7.65 20.07 7.77
CA GLY A 142 -8.33 18.81 8.07
C GLY A 142 -7.67 17.58 7.47
N ALA A 143 -6.43 17.68 7.00
CA ALA A 143 -5.70 16.51 6.53
C ALA A 143 -5.42 15.52 7.66
N GLU A 144 -5.52 14.22 7.37
CA GLU A 144 -5.23 13.16 8.33
C GLU A 144 -3.74 13.19 8.72
N PRO A 145 -3.40 13.15 10.02
CA PRO A 145 -2.01 13.03 10.45
C PRO A 145 -1.37 11.75 9.91
N LYS A 146 -0.12 11.83 9.42
CA LYS A 146 0.60 10.70 8.83
C LYS A 146 0.72 9.50 9.78
N GLN A 147 0.91 9.78 11.08
CA GLN A 147 0.97 8.76 12.13
C GLN A 147 -0.34 7.95 12.24
N ASN A 148 -1.49 8.60 12.02
CA ASN A 148 -2.78 7.91 12.04
C ASN A 148 -2.93 6.98 10.84
N VAL A 149 -2.49 7.43 9.66
CA VAL A 149 -2.46 6.59 8.45
C VAL A 149 -1.58 5.37 8.65
N GLY A 150 -0.34 5.57 9.14
CA GLY A 150 0.60 4.48 9.42
C GLY A 150 0.02 3.47 10.42
N ARG A 151 -0.56 3.96 11.53
CA ARG A 151 -1.17 3.11 12.56
C ARG A 151 -2.33 2.27 12.00
N ARG A 152 -3.33 2.90 11.33
CA ARG A 152 -4.47 2.14 10.78
C ARG A 152 -4.03 1.14 9.69
N GLY A 153 -2.95 1.48 8.96
CA GLY A 153 -2.37 0.59 7.97
C GLY A 153 -1.74 -0.64 8.61
N VAL A 154 -0.92 -0.47 9.64
CA VAL A 154 -0.31 -1.58 10.40
C VAL A 154 -1.37 -2.43 11.07
N GLU A 155 -2.39 -1.82 11.69
CA GLU A 155 -3.52 -2.53 12.28
C GLU A 155 -4.26 -3.40 11.24
N ALA A 156 -4.51 -2.87 10.04
CA ALA A 156 -5.16 -3.61 8.96
C ALA A 156 -4.30 -4.79 8.49
N LEU A 157 -2.99 -4.59 8.30
CA LEU A 157 -2.08 -5.66 7.87
C LEU A 157 -1.96 -6.77 8.90
N ASN A 158 -1.80 -6.42 10.17
CA ASN A 158 -1.71 -7.40 11.26
C ASN A 158 -3.00 -8.20 11.41
N ASP A 159 -4.15 -7.53 11.29
CA ASP A 159 -5.48 -8.16 11.39
C ASP A 159 -5.71 -9.16 10.24
N CYS A 160 -5.34 -8.78 9.00
CA CYS A 160 -5.40 -9.69 7.85
C CYS A 160 -4.42 -10.86 8.01
N ALA A 161 -3.18 -10.58 8.41
CA ALA A 161 -2.15 -11.60 8.58
C ALA A 161 -2.50 -12.60 9.67
N SER A 162 -3.09 -12.15 10.80
CA SER A 162 -3.48 -13.03 11.90
C SER A 162 -4.64 -13.99 11.57
N LYS A 163 -5.46 -13.64 10.56
CA LYS A 163 -6.62 -14.46 10.13
C LYS A 163 -6.30 -15.40 8.98
N ALA A 164 -5.15 -15.19 8.32
CA ALA A 164 -4.72 -16.00 7.20
C ALA A 164 -3.85 -17.18 7.64
N GLY A 165 -3.62 -18.15 6.73
CA GLY A 165 -2.69 -19.26 6.97
C GLY A 165 -1.25 -18.89 6.65
N SER A 166 -0.28 -19.57 7.26
CA SER A 166 1.16 -19.34 7.05
C SER A 166 1.65 -19.65 5.61
N ASP A 167 0.82 -20.30 4.82
CA ASP A 167 1.00 -20.58 3.39
C ASP A 167 0.31 -19.55 2.48
N THR A 168 -0.27 -18.50 3.05
CA THR A 168 -1.01 -17.45 2.34
C THR A 168 -0.10 -16.31 1.90
N ASP A 169 -0.24 -15.86 0.66
CA ASP A 169 0.25 -14.57 0.17
C ASP A 169 -0.87 -13.52 0.30
N LEU A 170 -0.60 -12.45 1.03
CA LEU A 170 -1.53 -11.33 1.19
C LEU A 170 -1.24 -10.24 0.16
N TYR A 171 -2.23 -9.90 -0.64
CA TYR A 171 -2.20 -8.79 -1.60
C TYR A 171 -3.11 -7.67 -1.13
N VAL A 172 -2.57 -6.45 -0.97
CA VAL A 172 -3.33 -5.27 -0.52
C VAL A 172 -3.25 -4.18 -1.57
N PHE A 173 -4.37 -3.87 -2.19
CA PHE A 173 -4.48 -2.83 -3.21
C PHE A 173 -4.92 -1.51 -2.58
N SER A 174 -4.04 -0.51 -2.64
CA SER A 174 -4.21 0.74 -1.91
C SER A 174 -3.61 1.94 -2.66
N HIS A 175 -3.02 2.90 -1.96
CA HIS A 175 -2.70 4.24 -2.44
C HIS A 175 -1.29 4.66 -2.04
N GLY A 176 -0.78 5.72 -2.68
CA GLY A 176 0.60 6.14 -2.54
C GLY A 176 0.97 6.59 -1.13
N ALA A 177 0.23 7.51 -0.52
CA ALA A 177 0.55 8.01 0.81
C ALA A 177 0.27 6.95 1.88
N TRP A 178 -0.82 6.18 1.75
CA TRP A 178 -1.12 5.08 2.67
C TRP A 178 0.02 4.07 2.71
N ILE A 179 0.50 3.60 1.53
CA ILE A 179 1.57 2.60 1.46
C ILE A 179 2.86 3.14 2.09
N SER A 180 3.30 4.36 1.72
CA SER A 180 4.56 4.90 2.24
C SER A 180 4.52 5.10 3.76
N GLN A 181 3.40 5.59 4.31
CA GLN A 181 3.25 5.84 5.74
C GLN A 181 3.09 4.56 6.55
N THR A 182 2.37 3.57 6.00
CA THR A 182 2.25 2.23 6.60
C THR A 182 3.61 1.53 6.65
N LEU A 183 4.39 1.57 5.56
CA LEU A 183 5.73 0.98 5.53
C LEU A 183 6.67 1.63 6.54
N GLN A 184 6.70 2.95 6.62
CA GLN A 184 7.57 3.66 7.56
C GLN A 184 7.23 3.31 9.01
N THR A 185 5.94 3.15 9.32
CA THR A 185 5.50 2.70 10.65
C THR A 185 5.84 1.23 10.89
N LEU A 186 5.54 0.35 9.92
CA LEU A 186 5.76 -1.09 10.04
C LEU A 186 7.25 -1.47 10.19
N LEU A 187 8.12 -0.71 9.51
CA LEU A 187 9.58 -0.92 9.54
C LEU A 187 10.28 -0.15 10.68
N GLY A 188 9.53 0.59 11.52
CA GLY A 188 10.07 1.36 12.63
C GLY A 188 10.77 2.67 12.23
N LEU A 189 10.74 3.07 10.95
CA LEU A 189 11.38 4.30 10.48
C LEU A 189 10.73 5.54 11.08
N SER A 190 9.42 5.53 11.29
CA SER A 190 8.68 6.63 11.92
C SER A 190 9.05 6.89 13.38
N GLU A 191 9.71 5.93 14.04
CA GLU A 191 10.26 6.11 15.40
C GLU A 191 11.60 6.83 15.38
N VAL A 192 12.33 6.76 14.26
CA VAL A 192 13.62 7.45 14.05
C VAL A 192 13.39 8.83 13.45
N HIS A 193 12.56 8.92 12.42
CA HIS A 193 12.21 10.15 11.72
C HIS A 193 10.68 10.30 11.64
N GLY A 194 10.13 11.09 12.56
CA GLY A 194 8.67 11.27 12.68
C GLY A 194 8.02 12.12 11.58
N ASP A 195 8.79 12.63 10.62
CA ASP A 195 8.31 13.42 9.48
C ASP A 195 7.79 12.56 8.31
N PHE A 196 8.09 11.26 8.30
CA PHE A 196 7.72 10.33 7.22
C PHE A 196 8.31 10.69 5.85
N ALA A 197 9.54 11.14 5.82
CA ALA A 197 10.26 11.52 4.60
C ALA A 197 11.13 10.38 4.01
N ASP A 198 11.36 9.29 4.74
CA ASP A 198 12.35 8.26 4.37
C ASP A 198 11.91 7.39 3.18
N ILE A 199 10.61 7.27 2.93
CA ILE A 199 10.07 6.48 1.82
C ILE A 199 9.23 7.37 0.91
N LEU A 200 9.68 7.54 -0.34
CA LEU A 200 8.93 8.27 -1.36
C LEU A 200 7.66 7.52 -1.78
N SER A 201 6.70 8.23 -2.34
CA SER A 201 5.50 7.61 -2.91
C SER A 201 5.85 6.77 -4.14
N MET A 202 5.30 5.56 -4.22
CA MET A 202 5.46 4.67 -5.37
C MET A 202 4.79 5.22 -6.64
N ARG A 203 5.24 4.78 -7.81
CA ARG A 203 4.57 5.00 -9.10
C ARG A 203 3.21 4.28 -9.15
N ASN A 204 2.29 4.76 -9.98
CA ASN A 204 1.00 4.10 -10.19
C ASN A 204 1.18 2.67 -10.71
N ALA A 205 0.35 1.75 -10.23
CA ALA A 205 0.37 0.33 -10.56
C ALA A 205 1.72 -0.37 -10.29
N HIS A 206 2.53 0.18 -9.37
CA HIS A 206 3.72 -0.49 -8.83
C HIS A 206 3.41 -1.12 -7.48
N TRP A 207 4.32 -1.97 -7.02
CA TRP A 207 4.15 -2.68 -5.75
C TRP A 207 5.41 -2.68 -4.89
N VAL A 208 5.21 -3.03 -3.64
CA VAL A 208 6.23 -3.35 -2.66
C VAL A 208 5.96 -4.74 -2.12
N ARG A 209 7.01 -5.49 -1.83
CA ARG A 209 6.91 -6.83 -1.25
C ARG A 209 7.62 -6.90 0.10
N LEU A 210 6.95 -7.52 1.07
CA LEU A 210 7.44 -7.77 2.41
C LEU A 210 7.46 -9.27 2.67
N ALA A 211 8.48 -9.73 3.39
CA ALA A 211 8.56 -11.08 3.92
C ALA A 211 8.62 -11.05 5.44
N PRO A 212 7.97 -12.00 6.13
CA PRO A 212 8.08 -12.12 7.58
C PRO A 212 9.50 -12.52 7.97
N LEU A 213 9.95 -12.03 9.11
CA LEU A 213 11.21 -12.41 9.74
C LEU A 213 10.97 -12.58 11.23
N GLU A 214 11.09 -13.81 11.70
CA GLU A 214 11.12 -14.07 13.13
C GLU A 214 12.55 -13.84 13.67
N LEU A 215 12.69 -12.93 14.62
CA LEU A 215 13.96 -12.63 15.24
C LEU A 215 13.78 -12.55 16.76
N GLN A 216 14.45 -13.43 17.51
CA GLN A 216 14.41 -13.47 18.98
C GLN A 216 12.97 -13.58 19.54
N GLY A 217 12.11 -14.36 18.87
CA GLY A 217 10.70 -14.55 19.26
C GLY A 217 9.78 -13.38 18.93
N ALA A 218 10.26 -12.35 18.21
CA ALA A 218 9.44 -11.25 17.71
C ALA A 218 9.28 -11.30 16.20
N LEU A 219 8.05 -11.12 15.72
CA LEU A 219 7.77 -10.95 14.30
C LEU A 219 8.23 -9.57 13.85
N ARG A 220 9.00 -9.55 12.78
CA ARG A 220 9.38 -8.34 12.03
C ARG A 220 9.08 -8.53 10.55
N TRP A 221 8.98 -7.42 9.84
CA TRP A 221 8.84 -7.42 8.39
C TRP A 221 10.14 -6.97 7.73
N ARG A 222 10.53 -7.69 6.70
CA ARG A 222 11.69 -7.35 5.87
C ARG A 222 11.18 -6.85 4.53
N LEU A 223 11.65 -5.67 4.13
CA LEU A 223 11.42 -5.14 2.79
C LEU A 223 12.24 -5.98 1.79
N VAL A 224 11.54 -6.57 0.82
CA VAL A 224 12.15 -7.40 -0.25
C VAL A 224 12.32 -6.59 -1.51
N ASP A 225 11.23 -5.93 -1.96
CA ASP A 225 11.21 -5.07 -3.14
C ASP A 225 10.47 -3.78 -2.82
N TYR A 226 10.85 -2.68 -3.47
CA TYR A 226 10.14 -1.41 -3.36
C TYR A 226 9.99 -0.74 -4.73
N ASN A 227 8.78 -0.22 -5.01
CA ASN A 227 8.45 0.47 -6.25
C ASN A 227 8.77 -0.38 -7.50
N HIS A 228 8.56 -1.70 -7.38
CA HIS A 228 8.72 -2.66 -8.45
C HIS A 228 7.51 -2.58 -9.39
N GLY A 229 7.75 -2.71 -10.69
CA GLY A 229 6.72 -2.71 -11.72
C GLY A 229 6.95 -3.83 -12.74
N PRO A 230 6.00 -4.05 -13.67
CA PRO A 230 6.24 -4.93 -14.81
C PRO A 230 7.38 -4.37 -15.69
N ALA A 231 8.11 -5.21 -16.41
CA ALA A 231 9.26 -4.79 -17.21
C ALA A 231 8.95 -3.63 -18.18
N ILE A 232 7.72 -3.57 -18.71
CA ILE A 232 7.25 -2.47 -19.58
C ILE A 232 7.17 -1.12 -18.85
N ALA A 233 7.11 -1.12 -17.51
CA ALA A 233 7.03 0.12 -16.73
C ALA A 233 8.30 0.98 -16.81
N ASP A 234 9.42 0.43 -17.24
CA ASP A 234 10.67 1.15 -17.46
C ASP A 234 10.79 1.75 -18.87
N THR A 235 9.72 1.71 -19.66
CA THR A 235 9.65 2.26 -21.01
C THR A 235 8.68 3.46 -21.09
N GLU A 236 8.80 4.27 -22.15
CA GLU A 236 7.86 5.37 -22.41
C GLU A 236 6.42 4.90 -22.62
N GLN A 237 6.22 3.63 -22.99
CA GLN A 237 4.90 3.05 -23.19
C GLN A 237 4.08 2.99 -21.87
N TRP A 238 4.74 3.07 -20.72
CA TRP A 238 4.02 3.05 -19.44
C TRP A 238 3.11 4.25 -19.23
N GLU A 239 3.54 5.42 -19.68
CA GLU A 239 2.76 6.66 -19.57
C GLU A 239 1.97 6.95 -20.86
N HIS A 240 2.43 6.43 -22.00
CA HIS A 240 1.87 6.69 -23.35
C HIS A 240 1.68 5.39 -24.13
N PRO A 241 0.83 4.43 -23.67
CA PRO A 241 0.59 3.19 -24.38
C PRO A 241 -0.16 3.43 -25.69
N GLN A 242 0.07 2.56 -26.67
CA GLN A 242 -0.81 2.43 -27.83
C GLN A 242 -2.02 1.58 -27.40
N LEU A 243 -3.13 2.25 -27.09
CA LEU A 243 -4.38 1.64 -26.66
C LEU A 243 -5.27 1.23 -27.83
#